data_09ef655268e3b57ccc80dee0bc895eaa
#
_entry.id   09ef655268e3b57ccc80dee0bc895eaa
#
_cell.length_a   1.000
_cell.length_b   1.000
_cell.length_c   1.000
_cell.angle_alpha   90.00
_cell.angle_beta   90.00
_cell.angle_gamma   90.00
#
_symmetry.space_group_name_H-M   'P 1'
#
loop_
_entity.id
_entity.type
_entity.pdbx_description
1 polymer ?
#
loop_
_entity_poly.entity_id
_entity_poly.type
_entity_poly.pdbx_seq_one_letter_code
_entity_poly.pdbx_strand_id
1 'polypeptide(L)'
;MEEERPLQENTPFKIEPEQHLEWVERYVRRFLREFDISQQEKDELVGIGYLGVVEAAERFDPLRGVPFKPYATIRVRGALLDGLSKITGLSRSGFQKARALRALTDYREEDEIRRRAEGSPDEKLAEVFEQAASAAFVYRLSLCAESGEELLGSDAETPEEVASRQEVAVLLKHGVKKLPEKERLVIEEYYFHHRTFDEIGEKHSMSKGWVSKIHRRAVAQLREFMTGHDAVLHESDE
;
A
#
# COMPACT_ATOMS: atom_id res chain seq x y z
N MET A 1 18.17 -38.52 -47.14
CA MET A 1 17.88 -37.08 -47.15
C MET A 1 17.15 -36.79 -45.83
N GLU A 2 17.91 -36.47 -44.79
CA GLU A 2 17.39 -36.04 -43.51
C GLU A 2 17.15 -34.52 -43.63
N GLU A 3 15.89 -34.12 -43.50
CA GLU A 3 15.51 -32.71 -43.40
C GLU A 3 15.96 -32.20 -42.02
N GLU A 4 17.01 -31.40 -41.99
CA GLU A 4 17.38 -30.59 -40.86
C GLU A 4 16.26 -29.59 -40.55
N ARG A 5 15.53 -29.82 -39.44
CA ARG A 5 14.65 -28.79 -38.89
C ARG A 5 15.52 -27.62 -38.42
N PRO A 6 15.23 -26.39 -38.86
CA PRO A 6 15.94 -25.23 -38.33
C PRO A 6 15.67 -25.12 -36.80
N LEU A 7 16.75 -25.07 -36.04
CA LEU A 7 16.73 -24.73 -34.64
C LEU A 7 16.09 -23.33 -34.56
N GLN A 8 14.89 -23.25 -33.96
CA GLN A 8 14.28 -21.98 -33.60
C GLN A 8 15.25 -21.29 -32.64
N GLU A 9 15.91 -20.24 -33.09
CA GLU A 9 16.66 -19.34 -32.25
C GLU A 9 15.71 -18.85 -31.14
N ASN A 10 15.98 -19.32 -29.94
CA ASN A 10 15.31 -18.92 -28.72
C ASN A 10 15.77 -17.48 -28.43
N THR A 11 15.17 -16.49 -29.13
CA THR A 11 15.44 -15.09 -28.89
C THR A 11 14.95 -14.83 -27.46
N PRO A 12 15.84 -14.47 -26.51
CA PRO A 12 15.41 -14.22 -25.13
C PRO A 12 14.39 -13.10 -25.16
N PHE A 13 13.24 -13.31 -24.52
CA PHE A 13 12.18 -12.33 -24.42
C PHE A 13 12.75 -11.07 -23.73
N LYS A 14 13.17 -10.11 -24.55
CA LYS A 14 13.84 -8.89 -24.08
C LYS A 14 12.77 -7.84 -23.81
N ILE A 15 12.59 -7.51 -22.54
CA ILE A 15 11.78 -6.34 -22.16
C ILE A 15 12.55 -5.08 -22.60
N GLU A 16 11.90 -4.21 -23.35
CA GLU A 16 12.42 -2.90 -23.70
C GLU A 16 11.96 -1.87 -22.67
N PRO A 17 12.85 -1.37 -21.79
CA PRO A 17 12.50 -0.43 -20.73
C PRO A 17 11.85 0.85 -21.26
N GLU A 18 12.21 1.28 -22.47
CA GLU A 18 11.73 2.49 -23.12
C GLU A 18 10.20 2.49 -23.31
N GLN A 19 9.60 1.32 -23.53
CA GLN A 19 8.14 1.19 -23.68
C GLN A 19 7.37 1.45 -22.37
N HIS A 20 8.07 1.55 -21.25
CA HIS A 20 7.50 1.74 -19.94
C HIS A 20 7.73 3.14 -19.36
N LEU A 21 8.42 4.04 -20.07
CA LEU A 21 8.79 5.37 -19.57
C LEU A 21 7.58 6.21 -19.14
N GLU A 22 6.54 6.30 -19.97
CA GLU A 22 5.32 7.04 -19.61
C GLU A 22 4.61 6.44 -18.36
N TRP A 23 4.64 5.12 -18.23
CA TRP A 23 4.08 4.47 -17.04
C TRP A 23 4.88 4.82 -15.80
N VAL A 24 6.22 4.81 -15.89
CA VAL A 24 7.11 5.18 -14.78
C VAL A 24 6.87 6.63 -14.36
N GLU A 25 6.83 7.57 -15.32
CA GLU A 25 6.55 8.97 -15.00
C GLU A 25 5.23 9.15 -14.26
N ARG A 26 4.17 8.51 -14.74
CA ARG A 26 2.86 8.55 -14.06
C ARG A 26 2.92 7.93 -12.67
N TYR A 27 3.66 6.83 -12.53
CA TYR A 27 3.84 6.17 -11.24
C TYR A 27 4.62 7.06 -10.27
N VAL A 28 5.76 7.60 -10.68
CA VAL A 28 6.60 8.50 -9.87
C VAL A 28 5.82 9.74 -9.46
N ARG A 29 5.16 10.42 -10.41
CA ARG A 29 4.35 11.61 -10.10
C ARG A 29 3.25 11.31 -9.07
N ARG A 30 2.63 10.14 -9.14
CA ARG A 30 1.64 9.72 -8.15
C ARG A 30 2.30 9.43 -6.80
N PHE A 31 3.39 8.67 -6.79
CA PHE A 31 4.15 8.35 -5.59
C PHE A 31 4.60 9.61 -4.84
N LEU A 32 5.04 10.63 -5.57
CA LEU A 32 5.56 11.87 -5.01
C LEU A 32 4.49 12.89 -4.57
N ARG A 33 3.22 12.71 -4.96
CA ARG A 33 2.15 13.59 -4.46
C ARG A 33 1.94 13.50 -2.94
N GLU A 34 2.41 12.41 -2.34
CA GLU A 34 2.34 12.21 -0.90
C GLU A 34 3.39 13.03 -0.14
N PHE A 35 4.38 13.58 -0.86
CA PHE A 35 5.51 14.30 -0.28
C PHE A 35 5.59 15.70 -0.87
N ASP A 36 5.80 16.68 -0.02
CA ASP A 36 6.04 18.06 -0.47
C ASP A 36 7.49 18.21 -0.94
N ILE A 37 7.71 17.87 -2.21
CA ILE A 37 9.03 17.75 -2.84
C ILE A 37 9.14 18.80 -3.94
N SER A 38 10.33 19.44 -4.04
CA SER A 38 10.62 20.41 -5.09
C SER A 38 10.54 19.79 -6.50
N GLN A 39 10.35 20.62 -7.54
CA GLN A 39 10.28 20.10 -8.91
C GLN A 39 11.61 19.46 -9.35
N GLN A 40 12.73 20.01 -8.91
CA GLN A 40 14.07 19.48 -9.24
C GLN A 40 14.25 18.07 -8.66
N GLU A 41 13.85 17.86 -7.41
CA GLU A 41 13.90 16.54 -6.77
C GLU A 41 12.95 15.54 -7.45
N LYS A 42 11.79 16.01 -7.94
CA LYS A 42 10.86 15.18 -8.71
C LYS A 42 11.50 14.66 -10.00
N ASP A 43 12.22 15.51 -10.72
CA ASP A 43 12.90 15.16 -11.96
C ASP A 43 14.01 14.14 -11.71
N GLU A 44 14.77 14.30 -10.61
CA GLU A 44 15.76 13.32 -10.17
C GLU A 44 15.13 11.96 -9.83
N LEU A 45 14.02 11.97 -9.11
CA LEU A 45 13.29 10.74 -8.73
C LEU A 45 12.64 10.06 -9.94
N VAL A 46 12.24 10.79 -10.98
CA VAL A 46 11.83 10.19 -12.26
C VAL A 46 12.98 9.43 -12.89
N GLY A 47 14.19 10.00 -12.90
CA GLY A 47 15.41 9.31 -13.36
C GLY A 47 15.70 8.04 -12.57
N ILE A 48 15.55 8.07 -11.24
CA ILE A 48 15.69 6.90 -10.37
C ILE A 48 14.62 5.85 -10.68
N GLY A 49 13.39 6.27 -10.95
CA GLY A 49 12.30 5.37 -11.38
C GLY A 49 12.64 4.65 -12.69
N TYR A 50 13.26 5.32 -13.65
CA TYR A 50 13.70 4.70 -14.90
C TYR A 50 14.80 3.66 -14.65
N LEU A 51 15.78 3.95 -13.80
CA LEU A 51 16.78 2.96 -13.41
C LEU A 51 16.14 1.73 -12.78
N GLY A 52 15.13 1.90 -11.93
CA GLY A 52 14.37 0.80 -11.35
C GLY A 52 13.67 -0.08 -12.39
N VAL A 53 13.19 0.49 -13.50
CA VAL A 53 12.63 -0.31 -14.62
C VAL A 53 13.70 -1.05 -15.38
N VAL A 54 14.85 -0.42 -15.64
CA VAL A 54 15.98 -1.07 -16.30
C VAL A 54 16.44 -2.28 -15.50
N GLU A 55 16.68 -2.11 -14.19
CA GLU A 55 17.04 -3.20 -13.30
C GLU A 55 15.98 -4.31 -13.25
N ALA A 56 14.70 -3.92 -13.29
CA ALA A 56 13.61 -4.88 -13.34
C ALA A 56 13.62 -5.67 -14.66
N ALA A 57 13.85 -5.01 -15.80
CA ALA A 57 13.91 -5.65 -17.10
C ALA A 57 15.05 -6.66 -17.22
N GLU A 58 16.22 -6.34 -16.65
CA GLU A 58 17.39 -7.23 -16.64
C GLU A 58 17.17 -8.51 -15.83
N ARG A 59 16.35 -8.44 -14.77
CA ARG A 59 16.12 -9.55 -13.84
C ARG A 59 14.77 -10.24 -14.03
N PHE A 60 13.98 -9.79 -14.98
CA PHE A 60 12.66 -10.33 -15.23
C PHE A 60 12.73 -11.71 -15.87
N ASP A 61 12.03 -12.67 -15.27
CA ASP A 61 11.86 -14.00 -15.81
C ASP A 61 10.39 -14.21 -16.24
N PRO A 62 10.10 -14.18 -17.53
CA PRO A 62 8.75 -14.36 -18.05
C PRO A 62 8.16 -15.75 -17.79
N LEU A 63 9.00 -16.75 -17.49
CA LEU A 63 8.57 -18.13 -17.23
C LEU A 63 7.87 -18.27 -15.87
N ARG A 64 8.02 -17.28 -14.99
CA ARG A 64 7.33 -17.26 -13.68
C ARG A 64 5.84 -16.90 -13.76
N GLY A 65 5.30 -16.63 -14.94
CA GLY A 65 3.87 -16.36 -15.13
C GLY A 65 3.34 -15.04 -14.53
N VAL A 66 4.23 -14.16 -14.04
CA VAL A 66 3.87 -12.84 -13.50
C VAL A 66 4.03 -11.80 -14.61
N PRO A 67 3.07 -10.90 -14.85
CA PRO A 67 3.25 -9.81 -15.81
C PRO A 67 4.38 -8.86 -15.40
N PHE A 68 5.10 -8.29 -16.39
CA PHE A 68 6.25 -7.41 -16.14
C PHE A 68 5.91 -6.20 -15.25
N LYS A 69 4.81 -5.49 -15.53
CA LYS A 69 4.45 -4.25 -14.79
C LYS A 69 4.29 -4.47 -13.29
N PRO A 70 3.54 -5.45 -12.78
CA PRO A 70 3.48 -5.76 -11.35
C PRO A 70 4.85 -6.04 -10.75
N TYR A 71 5.68 -6.84 -11.42
CA TYR A 71 7.05 -7.12 -10.99
C TYR A 71 7.92 -5.85 -10.94
N ALA A 72 7.92 -5.06 -12.02
CA ALA A 72 8.69 -3.83 -12.10
C ALA A 72 8.23 -2.78 -11.07
N THR A 73 6.93 -2.73 -10.73
CA THR A 73 6.41 -1.80 -9.73
C THR A 73 7.12 -1.93 -8.39
N ILE A 74 7.39 -3.16 -7.94
CA ILE A 74 8.08 -3.42 -6.67
C ILE A 74 9.50 -2.84 -6.71
N ARG A 75 10.23 -3.06 -7.81
CA ARG A 75 11.60 -2.56 -8.00
C ARG A 75 11.66 -1.04 -8.10
N VAL A 76 10.80 -0.46 -8.92
CA VAL A 76 10.69 1.00 -9.07
C VAL A 76 10.37 1.65 -7.72
N ARG A 77 9.43 1.07 -6.96
CA ARG A 77 9.09 1.58 -5.62
C ARG A 77 10.29 1.53 -4.67
N GLY A 78 11.03 0.41 -4.64
CA GLY A 78 12.23 0.28 -3.82
C GLY A 78 13.26 1.36 -4.17
N ALA A 79 13.58 1.52 -5.46
CA ALA A 79 14.50 2.54 -5.95
C ALA A 79 14.07 3.96 -5.56
N LEU A 80 12.76 4.27 -5.68
CA LEU A 80 12.21 5.59 -5.31
C LEU A 80 12.33 5.85 -3.80
N LEU A 81 12.05 4.85 -2.95
CA LEU A 81 12.20 5.00 -1.50
C LEU A 81 13.66 5.22 -1.11
N ASP A 82 14.60 4.53 -1.76
CA ASP A 82 16.03 4.72 -1.53
C ASP A 82 16.51 6.10 -2.00
N GLY A 83 16.05 6.55 -3.17
CA GLY A 83 16.32 7.89 -3.68
C GLY A 83 15.74 8.97 -2.76
N LEU A 84 14.49 8.82 -2.36
CA LEU A 84 13.83 9.76 -1.47
C LEU A 84 14.49 9.80 -0.08
N SER A 85 14.96 8.64 0.42
CA SER A 85 15.73 8.57 1.65
C SER A 85 17.02 9.39 1.59
N LYS A 86 17.73 9.35 0.46
CA LYS A 86 18.95 10.15 0.25
C LYS A 86 18.66 11.67 0.23
N ILE A 87 17.54 12.05 -0.38
CA ILE A 87 17.15 13.46 -0.52
C ILE A 87 16.66 14.02 0.81
N THR A 88 15.80 13.29 1.52
CA THR A 88 15.10 13.80 2.72
C THR A 88 15.79 13.41 4.03
N GLY A 89 16.72 12.45 4.01
CA GLY A 89 17.32 11.89 5.22
C GLY A 89 16.40 10.97 6.03
N LEU A 90 15.16 10.71 5.57
CA LEU A 90 14.23 9.82 6.23
C LEU A 90 14.53 8.36 5.87
N SER A 91 14.50 7.49 6.87
CA SER A 91 14.58 6.04 6.65
C SER A 91 13.31 5.49 5.99
N ARG A 92 13.37 4.28 5.44
CA ARG A 92 12.17 3.58 4.92
C ARG A 92 11.06 3.51 5.96
N SER A 93 11.39 3.19 7.21
CA SER A 93 10.42 3.19 8.32
C SER A 93 9.85 4.59 8.61
N GLY A 94 10.63 5.65 8.40
CA GLY A 94 10.18 7.04 8.50
C GLY A 94 9.09 7.35 7.48
N PHE A 95 9.25 6.92 6.24
CA PHE A 95 8.23 7.07 5.19
C PHE A 95 6.96 6.27 5.49
N GLN A 96 7.09 5.04 5.97
CA GLN A 96 5.94 4.23 6.38
C GLN A 96 5.14 4.94 7.48
N LYS A 97 5.83 5.49 8.50
CA LYS A 97 5.21 6.25 9.59
C LYS A 97 4.53 7.52 9.08
N ALA A 98 5.19 8.29 8.21
CA ALA A 98 4.62 9.51 7.64
C ALA A 98 3.34 9.21 6.86
N ARG A 99 3.32 8.13 6.10
CA ARG A 99 2.14 7.69 5.37
C ARG A 99 1.03 7.21 6.28
N ALA A 100 1.36 6.43 7.30
CA ALA A 100 0.37 5.99 8.28
C ALA A 100 -0.26 7.19 9.01
N LEU A 101 0.52 8.24 9.32
CA LEU A 101 0.02 9.48 9.87
C LEU A 101 -0.92 10.22 8.90
N ARG A 102 -0.62 10.21 7.60
CA ARG A 102 -1.52 10.77 6.59
C ARG A 102 -2.85 10.03 6.53
N ALA A 103 -2.81 8.68 6.49
CA ALA A 103 -4.03 7.89 6.51
C ALA A 103 -4.88 8.17 7.76
N LEU A 104 -4.25 8.43 8.91
CA LEU A 104 -4.92 8.91 10.12
C LEU A 104 -5.56 10.28 9.94
N THR A 105 -4.87 11.21 9.28
CA THR A 105 -5.41 12.55 9.03
C THR A 105 -6.63 12.46 8.12
N ASP A 106 -6.52 11.72 7.01
CA ASP A 106 -7.63 11.50 6.07
C ASP A 106 -8.84 10.84 6.76
N TYR A 107 -8.59 9.90 7.69
CA TYR A 107 -9.65 9.25 8.47
C TYR A 107 -10.32 10.22 9.46
N ARG A 108 -9.54 11.11 10.10
CA ARG A 108 -10.01 12.06 11.13
C ARG A 108 -10.73 13.28 10.57
N GLU A 109 -10.28 13.84 9.44
CA GLU A 109 -10.89 15.03 8.84
C GLU A 109 -12.40 14.86 8.62
N GLU A 110 -12.83 13.65 8.34
CA GLU A 110 -14.26 13.36 8.15
C GLU A 110 -15.03 13.17 9.44
N ASP A 111 -14.37 12.72 10.51
CA ASP A 111 -15.00 12.63 11.82
C ASP A 111 -15.31 14.01 12.41
N GLU A 112 -14.51 15.04 12.12
CA GLU A 112 -14.78 16.40 12.58
C GLU A 112 -16.06 16.98 11.98
N ILE A 113 -16.40 16.62 10.73
CA ILE A 113 -17.64 17.04 10.09
C ILE A 113 -18.88 16.44 10.80
N ARG A 114 -18.74 15.30 11.45
CA ARG A 114 -19.82 14.57 12.14
C ARG A 114 -19.99 14.95 13.60
N ARG A 115 -18.97 15.52 14.27
CA ARG A 115 -18.89 15.79 15.72
C ARG A 115 -19.81 16.87 16.28
N ARG A 116 -20.78 17.35 15.56
CA ARG A 116 -21.79 18.27 16.08
C ARG A 116 -22.95 17.59 16.77
N ALA A 117 -22.84 16.30 17.10
CA ALA A 117 -23.89 15.59 17.80
C ALA A 117 -23.83 15.81 19.33
N GLU A 118 -24.95 16.18 19.91
CA GLU A 118 -25.22 16.28 21.36
C GLU A 118 -25.23 14.87 21.97
N GLY A 119 -24.43 14.63 23.01
CA GLY A 119 -24.39 13.35 23.73
C GLY A 119 -23.99 13.54 25.20
N SER A 120 -24.31 12.55 26.04
CA SER A 120 -23.89 12.51 27.45
C SER A 120 -22.38 12.40 27.59
N PRO A 121 -21.78 12.74 28.76
CA PRO A 121 -20.35 12.60 28.98
C PRO A 121 -19.82 11.18 28.75
N ASP A 122 -20.57 10.14 29.13
CA ASP A 122 -20.19 8.74 28.97
C ASP A 122 -20.24 8.31 27.50
N GLU A 123 -21.22 8.75 26.73
CA GLU A 123 -21.29 8.52 25.27
C GLU A 123 -20.13 9.20 24.56
N LYS A 124 -19.76 10.42 24.94
CA LYS A 124 -18.60 11.12 24.38
C LYS A 124 -17.29 10.41 24.70
N LEU A 125 -17.14 9.86 25.90
CA LEU A 125 -15.97 9.09 26.30
C LEU A 125 -15.89 7.79 25.49
N ALA A 126 -16.98 7.04 25.35
CA ALA A 126 -17.04 5.84 24.51
C ALA A 126 -16.68 6.14 23.04
N GLU A 127 -17.18 7.26 22.52
CA GLU A 127 -16.85 7.70 21.15
C GLU A 127 -15.36 8.01 20.99
N VAL A 128 -14.72 8.65 21.97
CA VAL A 128 -13.27 8.93 21.94
C VAL A 128 -12.46 7.63 21.94
N PHE A 129 -12.83 6.64 22.76
CA PHE A 129 -12.16 5.34 22.75
C PHE A 129 -12.33 4.61 21.43
N GLU A 130 -13.52 4.64 20.85
CA GLU A 130 -13.82 4.04 19.57
C GLU A 130 -13.00 4.68 18.42
N GLN A 131 -12.88 6.00 18.45
CA GLN A 131 -12.05 6.75 17.49
C GLN A 131 -10.57 6.43 17.67
N ALA A 132 -10.08 6.36 18.91
CA ALA A 132 -8.69 5.99 19.18
C ALA A 132 -8.38 4.57 18.69
N ALA A 133 -9.27 3.61 18.92
CA ALA A 133 -9.13 2.24 18.44
C ALA A 133 -9.14 2.16 16.91
N SER A 134 -10.04 2.88 16.24
CA SER A 134 -10.12 2.96 14.80
C SER A 134 -8.87 3.63 14.20
N ALA A 135 -8.37 4.69 14.82
CA ALA A 135 -7.14 5.37 14.42
C ALA A 135 -5.92 4.45 14.55
N ALA A 136 -5.80 3.73 15.67
CA ALA A 136 -4.73 2.74 15.85
C ALA A 136 -4.81 1.62 14.81
N PHE A 137 -6.02 1.18 14.46
CA PHE A 137 -6.21 0.18 13.42
C PHE A 137 -5.82 0.70 12.03
N VAL A 138 -6.23 1.93 11.65
CA VAL A 138 -5.83 2.57 10.38
C VAL A 138 -4.31 2.69 10.29
N TYR A 139 -3.64 3.06 11.38
CA TYR A 139 -2.19 3.11 11.45
C TYR A 139 -1.57 1.73 11.17
N ARG A 140 -2.05 0.68 11.84
CA ARG A 140 -1.59 -0.71 11.62
C ARG A 140 -1.88 -1.19 10.20
N LEU A 141 -3.07 -0.91 9.66
CA LEU A 141 -3.46 -1.24 8.30
C LEU A 141 -2.51 -0.62 7.27
N SER A 142 -2.15 0.65 7.45
CA SER A 142 -1.21 1.36 6.58
C SER A 142 0.18 0.72 6.61
N LEU A 143 0.67 0.32 7.78
CA LEU A 143 1.95 -0.37 7.91
C LEU A 143 1.92 -1.76 7.26
N CYS A 144 0.86 -2.53 7.46
CA CYS A 144 0.73 -3.89 6.93
C CYS A 144 0.51 -3.92 5.42
N ALA A 145 -0.17 -2.93 4.84
CA ALA A 145 -0.38 -2.86 3.39
C ALA A 145 0.92 -2.65 2.61
N GLU A 146 1.91 -2.01 3.22
CA GLU A 146 3.24 -1.85 2.64
C GLU A 146 4.13 -3.10 2.77
N SER A 147 3.71 -4.03 3.62
CA SER A 147 4.38 -5.31 3.86
C SER A 147 4.15 -6.30 2.72
N GLY A 148 4.43 -5.91 1.48
CA GLY A 148 4.77 -6.86 0.43
C GLY A 148 6.04 -7.62 0.85
N GLU A 149 6.37 -8.75 0.25
CA GLU A 149 7.42 -9.72 0.59
C GLU A 149 8.82 -9.16 0.96
N GLU A 150 9.02 -7.84 0.97
CA GLU A 150 10.26 -7.11 1.30
C GLU A 150 10.19 -6.29 2.60
N LEU A 151 9.50 -6.77 3.63
CA LEU A 151 9.81 -6.30 4.98
C LEU A 151 11.14 -6.92 5.43
N LEU A 152 12.20 -6.36 4.92
CA LEU A 152 13.45 -6.32 5.67
C LEU A 152 13.14 -5.50 6.92
N GLY A 153 13.10 -6.17 8.05
CA GLY A 153 12.92 -5.55 9.35
C GLY A 153 13.84 -4.35 9.49
N SER A 154 13.45 -3.36 10.27
CA SER A 154 14.41 -2.37 10.72
C SER A 154 15.52 -3.15 11.47
N ASP A 155 16.78 -2.73 11.35
CA ASP A 155 17.93 -3.37 12.03
C ASP A 155 17.76 -3.51 13.56
N ALA A 156 16.64 -3.07 14.11
CA ALA A 156 16.27 -3.06 15.53
C ALA A 156 15.12 -4.02 15.89
N GLU A 157 14.50 -4.74 14.94
CA GLU A 157 13.37 -5.64 15.24
C GLU A 157 13.84 -7.07 15.51
N THR A 158 13.24 -7.70 16.51
CA THR A 158 13.49 -9.11 16.80
C THR A 158 12.80 -10.03 15.79
N PRO A 159 13.31 -11.27 15.58
CA PRO A 159 12.67 -12.25 14.72
C PRO A 159 11.20 -12.52 15.10
N GLU A 160 10.88 -12.50 16.40
CA GLU A 160 9.54 -12.70 16.92
C GLU A 160 8.59 -11.55 16.53
N GLU A 161 9.07 -10.30 16.59
CA GLU A 161 8.30 -9.12 16.16
C GLU A 161 8.03 -9.16 14.66
N VAL A 162 8.99 -9.61 13.87
CA VAL A 162 8.84 -9.80 12.42
C VAL A 162 7.80 -10.87 12.13
N ALA A 163 7.87 -12.03 12.79
CA ALA A 163 6.90 -13.13 12.62
C ALA A 163 5.48 -12.69 12.99
N SER A 164 5.30 -12.09 14.17
CA SER A 164 3.99 -11.57 14.63
C SER A 164 3.39 -10.57 13.64
N ARG A 165 4.22 -9.68 13.09
CA ARG A 165 3.76 -8.70 12.09
C ARG A 165 3.36 -9.37 10.77
N GLN A 166 4.07 -10.42 10.34
CA GLN A 166 3.72 -11.19 9.14
C GLN A 166 2.37 -11.91 9.31
N GLU A 167 2.13 -12.53 10.46
CA GLU A 167 0.85 -13.17 10.77
C GLU A 167 -0.32 -12.18 10.70
N VAL A 168 -0.16 -11.01 11.33
CA VAL A 168 -1.15 -9.93 11.26
C VAL A 168 -1.38 -9.46 9.83
N ALA A 169 -0.33 -9.33 9.02
CA ALA A 169 -0.45 -8.92 7.62
C ALA A 169 -1.20 -9.97 6.77
N VAL A 170 -0.96 -11.26 7.00
CA VAL A 170 -1.68 -12.36 6.34
C VAL A 170 -3.15 -12.35 6.72
N LEU A 171 -3.45 -12.23 8.01
CA LEU A 171 -4.82 -12.16 8.53
C LEU A 171 -5.57 -10.96 7.98
N LEU A 172 -4.92 -9.81 7.92
CA LEU A 172 -5.48 -8.59 7.36
C LEU A 172 -5.81 -8.74 5.86
N LYS A 173 -4.87 -9.30 5.08
CA LYS A 173 -5.11 -9.60 3.65
C LYS A 173 -6.30 -10.55 3.46
N HIS A 174 -6.48 -11.50 4.38
CA HIS A 174 -7.63 -12.39 4.37
C HIS A 174 -8.93 -11.62 4.70
N GLY A 175 -8.92 -10.75 5.70
CA GLY A 175 -10.04 -9.87 6.03
C GLY A 175 -10.45 -8.96 4.86
N VAL A 176 -9.48 -8.37 4.17
CA VAL A 176 -9.73 -7.53 2.98
C VAL A 176 -10.46 -8.32 1.89
N LYS A 177 -10.10 -9.58 1.65
CA LYS A 177 -10.79 -10.44 0.68
C LYS A 177 -12.23 -10.77 1.06
N LYS A 178 -12.58 -10.72 2.35
CA LYS A 178 -13.94 -10.95 2.85
C LYS A 178 -14.84 -9.71 2.79
N LEU A 179 -14.26 -8.53 2.60
CA LEU A 179 -15.06 -7.30 2.45
C LEU A 179 -15.98 -7.38 1.23
N PRO A 180 -17.16 -6.74 1.30
CA PRO A 180 -17.98 -6.49 0.13
C PRO A 180 -17.19 -5.78 -0.98
N GLU A 181 -17.58 -5.96 -2.23
CA GLU A 181 -16.79 -5.54 -3.40
C GLU A 181 -16.36 -4.07 -3.38
N LYS A 182 -17.29 -3.16 -3.01
CA LYS A 182 -17.02 -1.71 -2.98
C LYS A 182 -16.06 -1.32 -1.87
N GLU A 183 -16.20 -1.93 -0.70
CA GLU A 183 -15.33 -1.73 0.45
C GLU A 183 -13.93 -2.26 0.17
N ARG A 184 -13.83 -3.46 -0.37
CA ARG A 184 -12.56 -4.06 -0.79
C ARG A 184 -11.85 -3.20 -1.81
N LEU A 185 -12.57 -2.75 -2.86
CA LEU A 185 -12.01 -1.89 -3.90
C LEU A 185 -11.40 -0.61 -3.32
N VAL A 186 -12.11 0.07 -2.42
CA VAL A 186 -11.60 1.30 -1.81
C VAL A 186 -10.37 1.04 -0.95
N ILE A 187 -10.35 -0.03 -0.16
CA ILE A 187 -9.18 -0.42 0.65
C ILE A 187 -7.99 -0.77 -0.24
N GLU A 188 -8.20 -1.57 -1.29
CA GLU A 188 -7.13 -1.95 -2.23
C GLU A 188 -6.56 -0.72 -2.96
N GLU A 189 -7.41 0.16 -3.48
CA GLU A 189 -6.98 1.35 -4.19
C GLU A 189 -6.24 2.34 -3.28
N TYR A 190 -6.68 2.52 -2.06
CA TYR A 190 -6.08 3.46 -1.12
C TYR A 190 -4.77 2.93 -0.53
N TYR A 191 -4.78 1.74 0.07
CA TYR A 191 -3.63 1.22 0.81
C TYR A 191 -2.60 0.52 -0.08
N PHE A 192 -3.04 -0.25 -1.09
CA PHE A 192 -2.13 -1.05 -1.92
C PHE A 192 -1.77 -0.37 -3.24
N HIS A 193 -2.67 0.44 -3.81
CA HIS A 193 -2.40 1.19 -5.04
C HIS A 193 -2.07 2.65 -4.81
N HIS A 194 -2.02 3.10 -3.56
CA HIS A 194 -1.58 4.44 -3.14
C HIS A 194 -2.36 5.58 -3.80
N ARG A 195 -3.67 5.41 -3.98
CA ARG A 195 -4.54 6.45 -4.53
C ARG A 195 -5.16 7.29 -3.44
N THR A 196 -5.33 8.56 -3.71
CA THR A 196 -6.11 9.47 -2.87
C THR A 196 -7.61 9.20 -3.04
N PHE A 197 -8.43 9.66 -2.09
CA PHE A 197 -9.89 9.53 -2.21
C PHE A 197 -10.45 10.25 -3.44
N ASP A 198 -9.83 11.36 -3.86
CA ASP A 198 -10.20 12.07 -5.08
C ASP A 198 -9.92 11.22 -6.33
N GLU A 199 -8.73 10.62 -6.44
CA GLU A 199 -8.37 9.74 -7.56
C GLU A 199 -9.22 8.46 -7.63
N ILE A 200 -9.58 7.90 -6.47
CA ILE A 200 -10.50 6.74 -6.41
C ILE A 200 -11.89 7.17 -6.89
N GLY A 201 -12.35 8.34 -6.43
CA GLY A 201 -13.62 8.92 -6.85
C GLY A 201 -13.71 9.14 -8.36
N GLU A 202 -12.69 9.77 -8.94
CA GLU A 202 -12.60 10.00 -10.39
C GLU A 202 -12.60 8.69 -11.17
N LYS A 203 -11.77 7.71 -10.75
CA LYS A 203 -11.66 6.43 -11.44
C LYS A 203 -12.94 5.61 -11.45
N HIS A 204 -13.68 5.66 -10.35
CA HIS A 204 -14.87 4.81 -10.14
C HIS A 204 -16.19 5.59 -10.18
N SER A 205 -16.17 6.85 -10.66
CA SER A 205 -17.34 7.72 -10.76
C SER A 205 -18.08 7.91 -9.42
N MET A 206 -17.29 8.09 -8.35
CA MET A 206 -17.80 8.36 -7.00
C MET A 206 -17.32 9.72 -6.50
N SER A 207 -18.09 10.38 -5.64
CA SER A 207 -17.60 11.59 -4.96
C SER A 207 -16.58 11.24 -3.88
N LYS A 208 -15.65 12.15 -3.57
CA LYS A 208 -14.66 12.01 -2.49
C LYS A 208 -15.33 11.61 -1.16
N GLY A 209 -16.42 12.32 -0.77
CA GLY A 209 -17.13 12.02 0.46
C GLY A 209 -17.80 10.63 0.45
N TRP A 210 -18.19 10.12 -0.74
CA TRP A 210 -18.71 8.76 -0.83
C TRP A 210 -17.61 7.72 -0.67
N VAL A 211 -16.44 7.92 -1.31
CA VAL A 211 -15.26 7.04 -1.16
C VAL A 211 -14.84 6.96 0.30
N SER A 212 -14.77 8.08 0.98
CA SER A 212 -14.42 8.13 2.38
C SER A 212 -15.44 7.42 3.28
N LYS A 213 -16.73 7.59 3.02
CA LYS A 213 -17.77 6.86 3.75
C LYS A 213 -17.64 5.35 3.58
N ILE A 214 -17.29 4.87 2.37
CA ILE A 214 -17.02 3.46 2.11
C ILE A 214 -15.76 3.03 2.88
N HIS A 215 -14.69 3.84 2.81
CA HIS A 215 -13.44 3.57 3.51
C HIS A 215 -13.65 3.37 5.02
N ARG A 216 -14.39 4.29 5.67
CA ARG A 216 -14.71 4.18 7.10
C ARG A 216 -15.47 2.91 7.44
N ARG A 217 -16.48 2.55 6.62
CA ARG A 217 -17.25 1.33 6.81
C ARG A 217 -16.38 0.08 6.65
N ALA A 218 -15.48 0.09 5.68
CA ALA A 218 -14.53 -0.99 5.46
C ALA A 218 -13.55 -1.15 6.64
N VAL A 219 -13.03 -0.05 7.17
CA VAL A 219 -12.15 -0.04 8.36
C VAL A 219 -12.88 -0.62 9.57
N ALA A 220 -14.14 -0.25 9.81
CA ALA A 220 -14.92 -0.79 10.90
C ALA A 220 -15.14 -2.31 10.77
N GLN A 221 -15.49 -2.79 9.59
CA GLN A 221 -15.67 -4.23 9.32
C GLN A 221 -14.36 -5.02 9.44
N LEU A 222 -13.25 -4.47 8.96
CA LEU A 222 -11.93 -5.11 9.12
C LEU A 222 -11.53 -5.20 10.59
N ARG A 223 -11.79 -4.16 11.36
CA ARG A 223 -11.50 -4.16 12.80
C ARG A 223 -12.32 -5.20 13.53
N GLU A 224 -13.62 -5.29 13.26
CA GLU A 224 -14.50 -6.32 13.82
C GLU A 224 -14.01 -7.74 13.45
N PHE A 225 -13.61 -7.95 12.21
CA PHE A 225 -13.04 -9.22 11.75
C PHE A 225 -11.77 -9.58 12.51
N MET A 226 -10.87 -8.63 12.74
CA MET A 226 -9.60 -8.86 13.46
C MET A 226 -9.82 -9.15 14.93
N THR A 227 -10.68 -8.39 15.62
CA THR A 227 -11.00 -8.61 17.04
C THR A 227 -11.72 -9.94 17.28
N GLY A 228 -12.60 -10.36 16.36
CA GLY A 228 -13.26 -11.66 16.42
C GLY A 228 -12.28 -12.82 16.22
N HIS A 229 -11.20 -12.61 15.48
CA HIS A 229 -10.17 -13.64 15.25
C HIS A 229 -9.22 -13.79 16.44
N ASP A 230 -8.84 -12.67 17.05
CA ASP A 230 -8.01 -12.68 18.27
C ASP A 230 -8.72 -13.43 19.43
N ALA A 231 -10.05 -13.27 19.56
CA ALA A 231 -10.83 -13.98 20.55
C ALA A 231 -10.81 -15.51 20.37
N VAL A 232 -10.87 -15.99 19.12
CA VAL A 232 -10.86 -17.44 18.81
C VAL A 232 -9.49 -18.07 19.06
N LEU A 233 -8.39 -17.33 18.87
CA LEU A 233 -7.04 -17.83 19.11
C LEU A 233 -6.75 -17.98 20.61
N HIS A 234 -7.29 -17.11 21.46
CA HIS A 234 -7.13 -17.19 22.93
C HIS A 234 -8.00 -18.27 23.58
N GLU A 235 -9.12 -18.67 22.97
CA GLU A 235 -9.95 -19.80 23.47
C GLU A 235 -9.39 -21.17 23.13
N SER A 236 -8.41 -21.27 22.21
CA SER A 236 -7.81 -22.54 21.78
C SER A 236 -6.59 -22.94 22.64
N ASP A 237 -6.10 -22.06 23.49
CA ASP A 237 -4.93 -22.28 24.37
C ASP A 237 -5.32 -22.59 25.85
N GLU A 238 -6.61 -22.74 26.16
CA GLU A 238 -7.11 -23.26 27.43
C GLU A 238 -7.57 -24.75 27.27
#